data_3b0d6eb8f9fdb3cfbfd427f8856df699
#
_entry.id   3b0d6eb8f9fdb3cfbfd427f8856df699
#
_cell.length_a   1.000
_cell.length_b   1.000
_cell.length_c   1.000
_cell.angle_alpha   90.00
_cell.angle_beta   90.00
_cell.angle_gamma   90.00
#
_symmetry.space_group_name_H-M   'P 1'
#
loop_
_entity.id
_entity.type
_entity.pdbx_description
1 polymer ?
#
loop_
_entity_poly.entity_id
_entity_poly.type
_entity_poly.pdbx_seq_one_letter_code
_entity_poly.pdbx_strand_id
1 'polypeptide(L)'
;MAIRMTRQITRRDFAALAGGLLVSTEAMSITAYAQTETPLLTRAIPSSGESIAAVGLGTAYVFDEDNETTRSKADAVVQALLKNGGRLVDTASTYGDAESVLGEVTATGGLRDKLFIATKLEAPDAQELKRSLARLKTAKVDLLQLHNVSRKQQSLARFKDWKAQGVCRYIGITCTTRRDYPAVEAVLEREKPDFVQIDYSLDNRGAEKTILPLAAEMKAGVLTAIPYGNGTLFRAVRGKELPDWARVFANSWGQFFLKYLLADPRVTAVIPGTADPAHMTDNAGAMRGPLPDADQRRRMVEFVEGL
;
A
#
# COMPACT_ATOMS: atom_id res chain seq x y z
N MET A 1 -68.13 31.86 -47.14
CA MET A 1 -68.28 33.21 -46.51
C MET A 1 -68.00 33.03 -45.01
N ALA A 2 -66.79 33.43 -44.56
CA ALA A 2 -66.23 33.15 -43.25
C ALA A 2 -66.50 34.37 -42.31
N ILE A 3 -67.06 34.16 -41.16
CA ILE A 3 -67.04 35.15 -40.07
C ILE A 3 -66.26 34.58 -38.89
N ARG A 4 -65.08 35.13 -38.66
CA ARG A 4 -64.30 34.99 -37.48
C ARG A 4 -64.90 35.87 -36.40
N MET A 5 -65.25 35.29 -35.25
CA MET A 5 -65.41 36.07 -33.98
C MET A 5 -64.30 35.72 -32.96
N THR A 6 -63.37 36.62 -32.84
CA THR A 6 -62.34 36.64 -31.74
C THR A 6 -63.00 37.25 -30.50
N ARG A 7 -63.17 36.48 -29.43
CA ARG A 7 -63.62 36.97 -28.13
C ARG A 7 -62.39 37.26 -27.29
N GLN A 8 -62.15 38.52 -26.99
CA GLN A 8 -61.14 38.98 -26.03
C GLN A 8 -61.56 38.62 -24.60
N ILE A 9 -60.68 37.87 -23.90
CA ILE A 9 -60.86 37.56 -22.49
C ILE A 9 -60.31 38.74 -21.66
N THR A 10 -61.20 39.36 -20.85
CA THR A 10 -60.79 40.49 -20.00
C THR A 10 -60.30 40.02 -18.64
N ARG A 11 -59.50 40.91 -18.00
CA ARG A 11 -58.82 40.67 -16.69
C ARG A 11 -59.79 40.36 -15.51
N ARG A 12 -61.11 40.30 -15.70
CA ARG A 12 -62.11 40.01 -14.67
C ARG A 12 -62.51 38.54 -14.58
N ASP A 13 -62.14 37.71 -15.58
CA ASP A 13 -62.53 36.29 -15.59
C ASP A 13 -61.53 35.41 -14.83
N PHE A 14 -60.50 35.99 -14.19
CA PHE A 14 -59.44 35.27 -13.46
C PHE A 14 -59.64 35.21 -11.96
N ALA A 15 -60.76 35.73 -11.43
CA ALA A 15 -60.96 35.87 -9.98
C ALA A 15 -61.96 34.89 -9.36
N ALA A 16 -62.35 33.81 -10.04
CA ALA A 16 -63.40 32.89 -9.54
C ALA A 16 -63.07 31.40 -9.70
N LEU A 17 -61.82 30.99 -9.43
CA LEU A 17 -61.45 29.57 -9.26
C LEU A 17 -60.25 29.44 -8.33
N ALA A 18 -60.37 29.96 -7.10
CA ALA A 18 -59.48 29.67 -5.99
C ALA A 18 -60.27 28.91 -4.94
N GLY A 19 -60.58 27.68 -5.20
CA GLY A 19 -61.27 26.77 -4.28
C GLY A 19 -60.52 25.47 -4.19
N GLY A 20 -59.72 25.33 -3.13
CA GLY A 20 -59.41 24.11 -2.40
C GLY A 20 -58.81 22.92 -3.17
N LEU A 21 -57.49 22.85 -3.29
CA LEU A 21 -56.75 21.59 -3.19
C LEU A 21 -55.53 21.85 -2.29
N LEU A 22 -55.71 21.56 -1.01
CA LEU A 22 -54.56 21.34 -0.07
C LEU A 22 -53.90 20.04 -0.51
N VAL A 23 -52.90 20.13 -1.41
CA VAL A 23 -51.93 19.06 -1.63
C VAL A 23 -50.92 19.19 -0.52
N SER A 24 -51.06 18.33 0.48
CA SER A 24 -50.04 18.10 1.50
C SER A 24 -48.83 17.51 0.76
N THR A 25 -47.84 18.35 0.45
CA THR A 25 -46.51 17.94 0.07
C THR A 25 -45.82 17.41 1.33
N GLU A 26 -45.99 16.11 1.60
CA GLU A 26 -45.06 15.42 2.48
C GLU A 26 -43.67 15.54 1.81
N ALA A 27 -42.87 16.44 2.34
CA ALA A 27 -41.44 16.50 2.01
C ALA A 27 -40.82 15.20 2.51
N MET A 28 -40.70 14.20 1.61
CA MET A 28 -39.83 13.07 1.83
C MET A 28 -38.43 13.64 2.00
N SER A 29 -38.02 13.80 3.26
CA SER A 29 -36.60 14.01 3.61
C SER A 29 -35.83 12.78 3.13
N ILE A 30 -35.29 12.85 1.94
CA ILE A 30 -34.27 11.93 1.48
C ILE A 30 -33.05 12.24 2.36
N THR A 31 -32.98 11.53 3.49
CA THR A 31 -31.75 11.47 4.27
C THR A 31 -30.74 10.78 3.36
N ALA A 32 -29.93 11.57 2.66
CA ALA A 32 -28.76 11.07 1.96
C ALA A 32 -27.89 10.42 3.06
N TYR A 33 -27.96 9.10 3.16
CA TYR A 33 -26.95 8.35 3.89
C TYR A 33 -25.64 8.66 3.18
N ALA A 34 -24.88 9.60 3.74
CA ALA A 34 -23.47 9.73 3.39
C ALA A 34 -22.89 8.35 3.61
N GLN A 35 -22.50 7.67 2.54
CA GLN A 35 -21.70 6.48 2.64
C GLN A 35 -20.42 6.92 3.35
N THR A 36 -20.34 6.65 4.65
CA THR A 36 -19.12 6.86 5.41
C THR A 36 -18.08 5.94 4.79
N GLU A 37 -17.19 6.51 4.00
CA GLU A 37 -16.06 5.75 3.44
C GLU A 37 -15.37 5.06 4.60
N THR A 38 -15.21 3.74 4.50
CA THR A 38 -14.52 2.97 5.54
C THR A 38 -13.13 3.57 5.73
N PRO A 39 -12.74 3.95 6.96
CA PRO A 39 -11.47 4.59 7.22
C PRO A 39 -10.31 3.78 6.65
N LEU A 40 -9.36 4.48 6.06
CA LEU A 40 -8.14 3.87 5.52
C LEU A 40 -7.24 3.43 6.68
N LEU A 41 -6.78 2.19 6.65
CA LEU A 41 -5.79 1.71 7.61
C LEU A 41 -4.44 2.39 7.34
N THR A 42 -4.02 3.19 8.29
CA THR A 42 -2.69 3.78 8.34
C THR A 42 -1.96 3.34 9.60
N ARG A 43 -0.64 3.38 9.56
CA ARG A 43 0.23 3.08 10.71
C ARG A 43 1.25 4.19 10.91
N ALA A 44 1.51 4.54 12.13
CA ALA A 44 2.59 5.47 12.46
C ALA A 44 3.94 4.78 12.24
N ILE A 45 4.89 5.48 11.64
CA ILE A 45 6.30 5.11 11.63
C ILE A 45 6.81 5.34 13.07
N PRO A 46 7.25 4.28 13.79
CA PRO A 46 7.50 4.41 15.23
C PRO A 46 8.57 5.44 15.60
N SER A 47 9.57 5.66 14.74
CA SER A 47 10.67 6.61 15.00
C SER A 47 10.27 8.08 14.84
N SER A 48 9.18 8.41 14.10
CA SER A 48 8.80 9.80 13.80
C SER A 48 7.36 10.15 14.14
N GLY A 49 6.46 9.16 14.25
CA GLY A 49 5.02 9.37 14.37
C GLY A 49 4.31 9.71 13.04
N GLU A 50 5.05 9.85 11.92
CA GLU A 50 4.44 10.06 10.60
C GLU A 50 3.55 8.88 10.22
N SER A 51 2.33 9.17 9.76
CA SER A 51 1.38 8.14 9.35
C SER A 51 1.60 7.73 7.89
N ILE A 52 1.68 6.42 7.65
CA ILE A 52 1.79 5.84 6.31
C ILE A 52 0.64 4.85 6.06
N ALA A 53 0.13 4.81 4.82
CA ALA A 53 -0.86 3.81 4.42
C ALA A 53 -0.27 2.40 4.50
N ALA A 54 -1.04 1.46 5.03
CA ALA A 54 -0.52 0.14 5.40
C ALA A 54 -0.31 -0.84 4.21
N VAL A 55 -0.65 -0.44 2.97
CA VAL A 55 -0.34 -1.20 1.74
C VAL A 55 0.45 -0.31 0.80
N GLY A 56 1.60 -0.81 0.37
CA GLY A 56 2.45 -0.23 -0.67
C GLY A 56 2.51 -1.09 -1.93
N LEU A 57 3.43 -0.75 -2.81
CA LEU A 57 3.74 -1.46 -4.05
C LEU A 57 5.20 -1.90 -4.04
N GLY A 58 5.47 -3.20 -4.22
CA GLY A 58 6.80 -3.74 -4.51
C GLY A 58 7.05 -3.80 -6.01
N THR A 59 8.28 -3.50 -6.45
CA THR A 59 8.64 -3.46 -7.87
C THR A 59 9.50 -4.63 -8.34
N ALA A 60 9.97 -5.48 -7.43
CA ALA A 60 10.77 -6.65 -7.77
C ALA A 60 10.01 -7.59 -8.74
N TYR A 61 10.67 -8.00 -9.83
CA TYR A 61 10.13 -8.90 -10.87
C TYR A 61 8.89 -8.38 -11.61
N VAL A 62 8.53 -7.09 -11.48
CA VAL A 62 7.36 -6.52 -12.16
C VAL A 62 7.71 -5.37 -13.10
N PHE A 63 8.85 -4.70 -12.88
CA PHE A 63 9.35 -3.58 -13.69
C PHE A 63 10.79 -3.81 -14.15
N ASP A 64 11.14 -5.06 -14.48
CA ASP A 64 12.53 -5.48 -14.74
C ASP A 64 13.12 -4.93 -16.03
N GLU A 65 12.29 -4.53 -17.00
CA GLU A 65 12.70 -4.00 -18.30
C GLU A 65 12.14 -2.58 -18.52
N ASP A 66 12.99 -1.66 -18.95
CA ASP A 66 12.62 -0.29 -19.27
C ASP A 66 12.18 -0.15 -20.73
N ASN A 67 10.89 -0.36 -20.97
CA ASN A 67 10.23 -0.16 -22.25
C ASN A 67 8.87 0.54 -22.09
N GLU A 68 8.28 1.00 -23.20
CA GLU A 68 7.01 1.74 -23.19
C GLU A 68 5.86 0.95 -22.54
N THR A 69 5.77 -0.35 -22.81
CA THR A 69 4.73 -1.22 -22.23
C THR A 69 4.88 -1.31 -20.70
N THR A 70 6.10 -1.49 -20.21
CA THR A 70 6.38 -1.56 -18.76
C THR A 70 6.11 -0.21 -18.09
N ARG A 71 6.54 0.89 -18.69
CA ARG A 71 6.26 2.25 -18.18
C ARG A 71 4.77 2.53 -18.11
N SER A 72 3.99 2.18 -19.14
CA SER A 72 2.55 2.35 -19.15
C SER A 72 1.86 1.52 -18.05
N LYS A 73 2.26 0.27 -17.85
CA LYS A 73 1.77 -0.58 -16.75
C LYS A 73 2.15 0.00 -15.39
N ALA A 74 3.40 0.43 -15.23
CA ALA A 74 3.89 1.03 -13.99
C ALA A 74 3.11 2.30 -13.62
N ASP A 75 2.85 3.19 -14.59
CA ASP A 75 2.02 4.38 -14.37
C ASP A 75 0.61 3.97 -13.92
N ALA A 76 -0.05 3.06 -14.63
CA ALA A 76 -1.40 2.61 -14.27
C ALA A 76 -1.47 2.00 -12.86
N VAL A 77 -0.46 1.22 -12.44
CA VAL A 77 -0.39 0.62 -11.11
C VAL A 77 -0.11 1.68 -10.04
N VAL A 78 0.80 2.64 -10.28
CA VAL A 78 1.08 3.75 -9.36
C VAL A 78 -0.15 4.64 -9.20
N GLN A 79 -0.87 4.95 -10.28
CA GLN A 79 -2.14 5.69 -10.21
C GLN A 79 -3.20 4.91 -9.41
N ALA A 80 -3.31 3.59 -9.60
CA ALA A 80 -4.21 2.76 -8.81
C ALA A 80 -3.85 2.77 -7.31
N LEU A 81 -2.55 2.70 -6.96
CA LEU A 81 -2.08 2.84 -5.58
C LEU A 81 -2.52 4.19 -4.99
N LEU A 82 -2.21 5.29 -5.66
CA LEU A 82 -2.54 6.65 -5.21
C LEU A 82 -4.05 6.87 -5.06
N LYS A 83 -4.84 6.44 -6.06
CA LYS A 83 -6.30 6.53 -6.04
C LYS A 83 -6.92 5.83 -4.83
N ASN A 84 -6.31 4.74 -4.37
CA ASN A 84 -6.76 3.97 -3.20
C ASN A 84 -6.15 4.44 -1.88
N GLY A 85 -5.38 5.55 -1.87
CA GLY A 85 -4.79 6.16 -0.68
C GLY A 85 -3.43 5.60 -0.28
N GLY A 86 -2.88 4.65 -1.03
CA GLY A 86 -1.50 4.16 -0.85
C GLY A 86 -0.48 5.15 -1.39
N ARG A 87 0.73 5.16 -0.83
CA ARG A 87 1.80 6.08 -1.23
C ARG A 87 3.17 5.41 -1.28
N LEU A 88 3.36 4.31 -0.58
CA LEU A 88 4.64 3.61 -0.48
C LEU A 88 4.91 2.83 -1.78
N VAL A 89 6.06 3.09 -2.40
CA VAL A 89 6.61 2.27 -3.49
C VAL A 89 8.01 1.83 -3.09
N ASP A 90 8.24 0.52 -3.09
CA ASP A 90 9.50 -0.11 -2.72
C ASP A 90 10.20 -0.68 -3.94
N THR A 91 11.45 -0.28 -4.14
CA THR A 91 12.35 -0.72 -5.22
C THR A 91 13.74 -1.06 -4.67
N ALA A 92 14.69 -1.36 -5.53
CA ALA A 92 16.10 -1.55 -5.18
C ALA A 92 17.01 -1.31 -6.38
N SER A 93 18.28 -0.99 -6.12
CA SER A 93 19.32 -0.80 -7.14
C SER A 93 19.56 -2.02 -8.01
N THR A 94 19.18 -3.21 -7.53
CA THR A 94 19.39 -4.52 -8.20
C THR A 94 18.13 -5.12 -8.82
N TYR A 95 17.01 -4.39 -8.84
CA TYR A 95 15.76 -4.87 -9.46
C TYR A 95 15.69 -4.50 -10.95
N GLY A 96 16.65 -4.99 -11.76
CA GLY A 96 16.71 -4.67 -13.19
C GLY A 96 16.58 -3.16 -13.44
N ASP A 97 15.64 -2.78 -14.29
CA ASP A 97 15.36 -1.39 -14.63
C ASP A 97 14.27 -0.72 -13.76
N ALA A 98 13.82 -1.38 -12.68
CA ALA A 98 12.69 -0.89 -11.88
C ALA A 98 12.85 0.54 -11.35
N GLU A 99 14.06 0.94 -10.94
CA GLU A 99 14.32 2.33 -10.54
C GLU A 99 14.18 3.31 -11.72
N SER A 100 14.63 2.93 -12.92
CA SER A 100 14.52 3.77 -14.13
C SER A 100 13.06 3.93 -14.54
N VAL A 101 12.31 2.82 -14.58
CA VAL A 101 10.87 2.82 -14.88
C VAL A 101 10.11 3.71 -13.89
N LEU A 102 10.36 3.53 -12.59
CA LEU A 102 9.73 4.35 -11.55
C LEU A 102 10.12 5.82 -11.68
N GLY A 103 11.38 6.11 -11.97
CA GLY A 103 11.89 7.46 -12.20
C GLY A 103 11.20 8.17 -13.37
N GLU A 104 11.00 7.47 -14.50
CA GLU A 104 10.26 7.99 -15.65
C GLU A 104 8.80 8.28 -15.32
N VAL A 105 8.10 7.33 -14.70
CA VAL A 105 6.69 7.47 -14.31
C VAL A 105 6.49 8.63 -13.34
N THR A 106 7.35 8.74 -12.33
CA THR A 106 7.21 9.79 -11.31
C THR A 106 7.56 11.17 -11.83
N ALA A 107 8.55 11.28 -12.71
CA ALA A 107 8.96 12.54 -13.31
C ALA A 107 7.90 13.05 -14.32
N THR A 108 7.45 12.19 -15.23
CA THR A 108 6.45 12.54 -16.26
C THR A 108 5.10 12.89 -15.63
N GLY A 109 4.67 12.15 -14.61
CA GLY A 109 3.39 12.37 -13.91
C GLY A 109 3.42 13.44 -12.82
N GLY A 110 4.58 14.03 -12.50
CA GLY A 110 4.72 14.95 -11.36
C GLY A 110 4.33 14.30 -10.02
N LEU A 111 4.67 13.00 -9.86
CA LEU A 111 4.17 12.18 -8.74
C LEU A 111 5.16 12.07 -7.58
N ARG A 112 6.42 12.55 -7.73
CA ARG A 112 7.47 12.36 -6.71
C ARG A 112 7.01 12.78 -5.31
N ASP A 113 6.40 13.93 -5.19
CA ASP A 113 5.98 14.48 -3.88
C ASP A 113 4.72 13.82 -3.31
N LYS A 114 4.02 13.02 -4.12
CA LYS A 114 2.85 12.25 -3.70
C LYS A 114 3.22 10.87 -3.17
N LEU A 115 4.44 10.40 -3.45
CA LEU A 115 4.91 9.06 -3.13
C LEU A 115 5.90 9.06 -1.98
N PHE A 116 5.87 7.99 -1.20
CA PHE A 116 6.91 7.60 -0.28
C PHE A 116 7.78 6.54 -0.99
N ILE A 117 8.95 6.96 -1.48
CA ILE A 117 9.85 6.09 -2.24
C ILE A 117 10.87 5.46 -1.31
N ALA A 118 10.86 4.13 -1.25
CA ALA A 118 11.86 3.30 -0.60
C ALA A 118 12.75 2.64 -1.65
N THR A 119 14.07 2.73 -1.50
CA THR A 119 15.03 1.95 -2.31
C THR A 119 16.10 1.31 -1.43
N LYS A 120 16.91 0.45 -2.04
CA LYS A 120 17.92 -0.35 -1.34
C LYS A 120 19.23 -0.33 -2.09
N LEU A 121 20.33 -0.34 -1.35
CA LEU A 121 21.68 -0.51 -1.89
C LEU A 121 22.29 -1.81 -1.37
N GLU A 122 23.05 -2.49 -2.20
CA GLU A 122 23.79 -3.71 -1.82
C GLU A 122 24.91 -3.41 -0.84
N ALA A 123 25.47 -2.21 -0.93
CA ALA A 123 26.57 -1.77 -0.08
C ALA A 123 26.43 -0.27 0.27
N PRO A 124 27.12 0.21 1.33
CA PRO A 124 27.22 1.64 1.64
C PRO A 124 28.13 2.37 0.64
N ASP A 125 27.88 2.24 -0.66
CA ASP A 125 28.68 2.78 -1.76
C ASP A 125 28.03 4.07 -2.33
N ALA A 126 28.80 5.16 -2.32
CA ALA A 126 28.36 6.46 -2.83
C ALA A 126 28.11 6.46 -4.36
N GLN A 127 28.82 5.62 -5.12
CA GLN A 127 28.60 5.52 -6.57
C GLN A 127 27.32 4.74 -6.87
N GLU A 128 27.02 3.70 -6.10
CA GLU A 128 25.76 2.98 -6.20
C GLU A 128 24.59 3.91 -5.87
N LEU A 129 24.67 4.66 -4.76
CA LEU A 129 23.67 5.68 -4.39
C LEU A 129 23.46 6.70 -5.51
N LYS A 130 24.56 7.24 -6.07
CA LYS A 130 24.47 8.23 -7.16
C LYS A 130 23.74 7.65 -8.38
N ARG A 131 24.03 6.40 -8.77
CA ARG A 131 23.34 5.72 -9.88
C ARG A 131 21.87 5.49 -9.57
N SER A 132 21.54 5.05 -8.35
CA SER A 132 20.17 4.82 -7.88
C SER A 132 19.33 6.10 -7.95
N LEU A 133 19.82 7.20 -7.38
CA LEU A 133 19.13 8.49 -7.43
C LEU A 133 18.97 9.03 -8.86
N ALA A 134 19.97 8.81 -9.74
CA ALA A 134 19.89 9.21 -11.15
C ALA A 134 18.80 8.42 -11.89
N ARG A 135 18.70 7.08 -11.68
CA ARG A 135 17.63 6.26 -12.25
C ARG A 135 16.26 6.67 -11.74
N LEU A 136 16.13 6.93 -10.43
CA LEU A 136 14.90 7.43 -9.82
C LEU A 136 14.56 8.88 -10.17
N LYS A 137 15.42 9.58 -10.91
CA LYS A 137 15.27 10.99 -11.30
C LYS A 137 14.94 11.92 -10.11
N THR A 138 15.59 11.69 -8.98
CA THR A 138 15.36 12.46 -7.75
C THR A 138 16.67 12.73 -7.02
N ALA A 139 16.73 13.82 -6.28
CA ALA A 139 17.86 14.13 -5.40
C ALA A 139 17.76 13.45 -4.04
N LYS A 140 16.57 12.94 -3.67
CA LYS A 140 16.31 12.33 -2.35
C LYS A 140 15.24 11.26 -2.43
N VAL A 141 15.33 10.28 -1.53
CA VAL A 141 14.30 9.26 -1.30
C VAL A 141 13.72 9.39 0.10
N ASP A 142 12.60 8.71 0.38
CA ASP A 142 12.03 8.73 1.72
C ASP A 142 12.72 7.71 2.62
N LEU A 143 12.92 6.50 2.13
CA LEU A 143 13.59 5.44 2.87
C LEU A 143 14.74 4.85 2.03
N LEU A 144 15.95 4.86 2.60
CA LEU A 144 17.14 4.21 2.02
C LEU A 144 17.54 3.03 2.88
N GLN A 145 17.62 1.84 2.29
CA GLN A 145 17.83 0.60 3.01
C GLN A 145 19.13 -0.11 2.60
N LEU A 146 19.81 -0.72 3.57
CA LEU A 146 20.86 -1.70 3.30
C LEU A 146 20.18 -3.02 2.90
N HIS A 147 20.47 -3.49 1.67
CA HIS A 147 19.82 -4.65 1.08
C HIS A 147 20.43 -5.95 1.63
N ASN A 148 19.57 -6.87 2.08
CA ASN A 148 19.94 -8.22 2.54
C ASN A 148 21.11 -8.25 3.54
N VAL A 149 20.86 -7.69 4.72
CA VAL A 149 21.82 -7.75 5.84
C VAL A 149 22.31 -9.16 6.05
N SER A 150 23.61 -9.32 6.17
CA SER A 150 24.28 -10.59 6.40
C SER A 150 25.39 -10.44 7.45
N ARG A 151 26.01 -11.54 7.85
CA ARG A 151 27.14 -11.51 8.80
C ARG A 151 28.31 -10.64 8.32
N LYS A 152 28.45 -10.42 7.00
CA LYS A 152 29.54 -9.64 6.42
C LYS A 152 29.25 -8.15 6.30
N GLN A 153 27.99 -7.75 6.29
CA GLN A 153 27.57 -6.39 5.97
C GLN A 153 26.45 -5.95 6.93
N GLN A 154 26.82 -5.14 7.91
CA GLN A 154 25.98 -4.79 9.03
C GLN A 154 26.06 -3.32 9.46
N SER A 155 26.97 -2.52 8.90
CA SER A 155 27.16 -1.13 9.33
C SER A 155 26.22 -0.18 8.59
N LEU A 156 25.54 0.68 9.35
CA LEU A 156 24.70 1.76 8.82
C LEU A 156 25.36 3.15 8.95
N ALA A 157 26.63 3.24 9.31
CA ALA A 157 27.31 4.53 9.50
C ALA A 157 27.14 5.45 8.30
N ARG A 158 27.41 4.94 7.08
CA ARG A 158 27.25 5.73 5.85
C ARG A 158 25.80 6.13 5.55
N PHE A 159 24.84 5.26 5.87
CA PHE A 159 23.41 5.56 5.73
C PHE A 159 22.97 6.68 6.69
N LYS A 160 23.51 6.68 7.92
CA LYS A 160 23.30 7.74 8.91
C LYS A 160 23.86 9.09 8.41
N ASP A 161 25.05 9.07 7.79
CA ASP A 161 25.64 10.27 7.15
C ASP A 161 24.73 10.81 6.04
N TRP A 162 24.22 9.95 5.14
CA TRP A 162 23.30 10.35 4.07
C TRP A 162 21.98 10.87 4.60
N LYS A 163 21.46 10.29 5.68
CA LYS A 163 20.26 10.82 6.35
C LYS A 163 20.53 12.21 6.93
N ALA A 164 21.66 12.42 7.58
CA ALA A 164 22.07 13.72 8.11
C ALA A 164 22.25 14.79 7.00
N GLN A 165 22.69 14.38 5.80
CA GLN A 165 22.80 15.21 4.61
C GLN A 165 21.45 15.47 3.88
N GLY A 166 20.36 14.85 4.34
CA GLY A 166 19.02 15.01 3.74
C GLY A 166 18.80 14.24 2.44
N VAL A 167 19.69 13.29 2.11
CA VAL A 167 19.54 12.39 0.94
C VAL A 167 18.39 11.41 1.14
N CYS A 168 18.11 11.03 2.38
CA CYS A 168 16.93 10.25 2.75
C CYS A 168 16.35 10.76 4.07
N ARG A 169 15.05 10.51 4.27
CA ARG A 169 14.34 10.85 5.51
C ARG A 169 14.50 9.76 6.58
N TYR A 170 14.50 8.51 6.12
CA TYR A 170 14.60 7.32 6.94
C TYR A 170 15.68 6.40 6.41
N ILE A 171 16.27 5.61 7.31
CA ILE A 171 17.17 4.53 6.96
C ILE A 171 16.62 3.20 7.43
N GLY A 172 16.93 2.13 6.71
CA GLY A 172 16.44 0.80 7.00
C GLY A 172 17.42 -0.30 6.68
N ILE A 173 17.02 -1.51 7.03
CA ILE A 173 17.68 -2.75 6.65
C ILE A 173 16.68 -3.72 6.07
N THR A 174 17.13 -4.64 5.23
CA THR A 174 16.26 -5.69 4.68
C THR A 174 16.87 -7.07 4.86
N CYS A 175 16.01 -8.08 4.91
CA CYS A 175 16.42 -9.48 4.85
C CYS A 175 15.24 -10.34 4.40
N THR A 176 15.49 -11.25 3.45
CA THR A 176 14.50 -12.21 2.94
C THR A 176 14.89 -13.66 3.22
N THR A 177 15.86 -13.89 4.11
CA THR A 177 16.41 -15.21 4.41
C THR A 177 16.46 -15.45 5.92
N ARG A 178 15.69 -16.39 6.45
CA ARG A 178 15.67 -16.73 7.89
C ARG A 178 17.05 -17.04 8.47
N ARG A 179 17.95 -17.61 7.68
CA ARG A 179 19.33 -17.90 8.12
C ARG A 179 20.05 -16.65 8.62
N ASP A 180 19.72 -15.49 8.08
CA ASP A 180 20.39 -14.23 8.39
C ASP A 180 19.66 -13.39 9.46
N TYR A 181 18.55 -13.89 10.04
CA TYR A 181 17.82 -13.22 11.13
C TYR A 181 18.72 -12.84 12.32
N PRO A 182 19.69 -13.67 12.79
CA PRO A 182 20.61 -13.25 13.85
C PRO A 182 21.45 -12.01 13.50
N ALA A 183 21.74 -11.81 12.20
CA ALA A 183 22.41 -10.59 11.75
C ALA A 183 21.48 -9.38 11.77
N VAL A 184 20.20 -9.58 11.40
CA VAL A 184 19.14 -8.55 11.47
C VAL A 184 18.95 -8.10 12.93
N GLU A 185 18.83 -9.05 13.86
CA GLU A 185 18.67 -8.80 15.30
C GLU A 185 19.85 -7.95 15.83
N ALA A 186 21.08 -8.37 15.53
CA ALA A 186 22.28 -7.63 15.95
C ALA A 186 22.35 -6.21 15.38
N VAL A 187 21.86 -5.98 14.15
CA VAL A 187 21.82 -4.65 13.53
C VAL A 187 20.70 -3.81 14.13
N LEU A 188 19.51 -4.38 14.35
CA LEU A 188 18.39 -3.68 15.00
C LEU A 188 18.79 -3.14 16.38
N GLU A 189 19.44 -3.95 17.21
CA GLU A 189 19.89 -3.56 18.54
C GLU A 189 20.98 -2.49 18.50
N ARG A 190 22.01 -2.70 17.68
CA ARG A 190 23.18 -1.84 17.63
C ARG A 190 22.96 -0.52 16.89
N GLU A 191 22.34 -0.60 15.70
CA GLU A 191 22.27 0.54 14.77
C GLU A 191 20.96 1.31 14.90
N LYS A 192 19.89 0.67 15.41
CA LYS A 192 18.53 1.23 15.58
C LYS A 192 18.04 1.95 14.35
N PRO A 193 17.91 1.26 13.19
CA PRO A 193 17.37 1.84 11.98
C PRO A 193 15.89 2.25 12.15
N ASP A 194 15.42 3.16 11.32
CA ASP A 194 14.01 3.56 11.33
C ASP A 194 13.08 2.45 10.84
N PHE A 195 13.58 1.56 9.95
CA PHE A 195 12.80 0.47 9.35
C PHE A 195 13.59 -0.84 9.28
N VAL A 196 12.84 -1.93 9.37
CA VAL A 196 13.27 -3.26 8.95
C VAL A 196 12.27 -3.81 7.92
N GLN A 197 12.78 -4.30 6.79
CA GLN A 197 11.98 -5.00 5.79
C GLN A 197 12.32 -6.48 5.83
N ILE A 198 11.32 -7.32 6.06
CA ILE A 198 11.51 -8.73 6.33
C ILE A 198 10.54 -9.59 5.51
N ASP A 199 10.95 -10.80 5.12
CA ASP A 199 10.08 -11.79 4.53
C ASP A 199 9.05 -12.25 5.59
N TYR A 200 7.79 -11.96 5.31
CA TYR A 200 6.70 -12.37 6.19
C TYR A 200 5.42 -12.58 5.39
N SER A 201 4.88 -13.78 5.50
CA SER A 201 3.65 -14.23 4.85
C SER A 201 2.93 -15.27 5.70
N LEU A 202 1.71 -15.62 5.34
CA LEU A 202 0.91 -16.59 6.09
C LEU A 202 1.54 -18.00 6.11
N ASP A 203 2.28 -18.37 5.05
CA ASP A 203 3.07 -19.60 4.96
C ASP A 203 4.52 -19.47 5.48
N ASN A 204 4.96 -18.25 5.81
CA ASN A 204 6.28 -17.97 6.39
C ASN A 204 6.19 -17.02 7.59
N ARG A 205 5.92 -17.56 8.79
CA ARG A 205 5.68 -16.82 10.03
C ARG A 205 6.91 -16.68 10.94
N GLY A 206 8.11 -16.95 10.42
CA GLY A 206 9.35 -16.93 11.22
C GLY A 206 9.62 -15.60 11.91
N ALA A 207 9.29 -14.48 11.26
CA ALA A 207 9.51 -13.14 11.80
C ALA A 207 8.71 -12.84 13.08
N GLU A 208 7.56 -13.51 13.31
CA GLU A 208 6.71 -13.31 14.50
C GLU A 208 7.43 -13.62 15.80
N LYS A 209 8.42 -14.53 15.77
CA LYS A 209 9.09 -15.04 16.95
C LYS A 209 10.16 -14.10 17.52
N THR A 210 10.91 -13.44 16.64
CA THR A 210 12.07 -12.63 17.06
C THR A 210 12.08 -11.23 16.44
N ILE A 211 11.93 -11.12 15.10
CA ILE A 211 12.12 -9.84 14.41
C ILE A 211 11.00 -8.84 14.74
N LEU A 212 9.73 -9.25 14.70
CA LEU A 212 8.62 -8.32 14.99
C LEU A 212 8.63 -7.81 16.45
N PRO A 213 8.85 -8.67 17.48
CA PRO A 213 9.02 -8.19 18.86
C PRO A 213 10.18 -7.21 19.01
N LEU A 214 11.35 -7.55 18.45
CA LEU A 214 12.54 -6.70 18.55
C LEU A 214 12.39 -5.38 17.81
N ALA A 215 11.80 -5.39 16.62
CA ALA A 215 11.50 -4.16 15.87
C ALA A 215 10.58 -3.22 16.66
N ALA A 216 9.56 -3.76 17.33
CA ALA A 216 8.67 -2.97 18.19
C ALA A 216 9.43 -2.37 19.38
N GLU A 217 10.30 -3.15 20.05
CA GLU A 217 11.15 -2.67 21.14
C GLU A 217 12.11 -1.56 20.68
N MET A 218 12.74 -1.74 19.53
CA MET A 218 13.68 -0.78 18.93
C MET A 218 12.99 0.40 18.24
N LYS A 219 11.64 0.45 18.21
CA LYS A 219 10.83 1.46 17.54
C LYS A 219 11.12 1.55 16.03
N ALA A 220 11.43 0.44 15.41
CA ALA A 220 11.60 0.33 13.96
C ALA A 220 10.25 0.00 13.29
N GLY A 221 9.92 0.69 12.19
CA GLY A 221 8.80 0.34 11.34
C GLY A 221 9.06 -0.97 10.59
N VAL A 222 8.05 -1.81 10.44
CA VAL A 222 8.18 -3.10 9.75
C VAL A 222 7.50 -3.04 8.39
N LEU A 223 8.27 -3.28 7.32
CA LEU A 223 7.76 -3.53 5.98
C LEU A 223 7.81 -5.04 5.71
N THR A 224 6.72 -5.63 5.20
CA THR A 224 6.74 -7.05 4.88
C THR A 224 6.96 -7.28 3.39
N ALA A 225 8.11 -7.86 3.06
CA ALA A 225 8.42 -8.37 1.73
C ALA A 225 7.78 -9.74 1.52
N ILE A 226 7.56 -10.10 0.25
CA ILE A 226 7.08 -11.44 -0.16
C ILE A 226 5.77 -11.84 0.55
N PRO A 227 4.77 -10.94 0.68
CA PRO A 227 3.57 -11.18 1.48
C PRO A 227 2.70 -12.33 0.96
N TYR A 228 2.94 -12.80 -0.26
CA TYR A 228 2.26 -13.91 -0.91
C TYR A 228 3.12 -15.18 -1.07
N GLY A 229 4.26 -15.26 -0.33
CA GLY A 229 5.16 -16.41 -0.39
C GLY A 229 5.71 -16.68 -1.81
N ASN A 230 6.07 -15.66 -2.59
CA ASN A 230 6.44 -15.82 -4.01
C ASN A 230 5.37 -16.55 -4.83
N GLY A 231 4.09 -16.32 -4.53
CA GLY A 231 2.96 -16.93 -5.21
C GLY A 231 2.61 -18.35 -4.75
N THR A 232 3.29 -18.91 -3.73
CA THR A 232 2.95 -20.21 -3.13
C THR A 232 1.53 -20.21 -2.59
N LEU A 233 1.14 -19.16 -1.90
CA LEU A 233 -0.20 -19.01 -1.33
C LEU A 233 -1.28 -19.03 -2.41
N PHE A 234 -1.10 -18.32 -3.52
CA PHE A 234 -2.07 -18.35 -4.63
C PHE A 234 -2.12 -19.71 -5.32
N ARG A 235 -0.99 -20.43 -5.42
CA ARG A 235 -0.98 -21.79 -5.96
C ARG A 235 -1.76 -22.77 -5.06
N ALA A 236 -1.63 -22.63 -3.75
CA ALA A 236 -2.31 -23.49 -2.77
C ALA A 236 -3.84 -23.33 -2.79
N VAL A 237 -4.32 -22.11 -3.07
CA VAL A 237 -5.78 -21.83 -3.12
C VAL A 237 -6.36 -21.82 -4.54
N ARG A 238 -5.60 -22.27 -5.54
CA ARG A 238 -6.08 -22.30 -6.93
C ARG A 238 -7.35 -23.12 -7.07
N GLY A 239 -8.39 -22.51 -7.67
CA GLY A 239 -9.69 -23.15 -7.84
C GLY A 239 -10.53 -23.28 -6.56
N LYS A 240 -10.08 -22.72 -5.44
CA LYS A 240 -10.84 -22.70 -4.19
C LYS A 240 -11.52 -21.34 -4.01
N GLU A 241 -12.75 -21.37 -3.50
CA GLU A 241 -13.45 -20.16 -3.09
C GLU A 241 -12.96 -19.70 -1.70
N LEU A 242 -13.07 -18.39 -1.47
CA LEU A 242 -12.82 -17.84 -0.14
C LEU A 242 -13.83 -18.41 0.86
N PRO A 243 -13.39 -18.97 2.00
CA PRO A 243 -14.29 -19.52 3.00
C PRO A 243 -15.30 -18.48 3.52
N ASP A 244 -16.54 -18.87 3.76
CA ASP A 244 -17.61 -17.95 4.20
C ASP A 244 -17.22 -17.15 5.46
N TRP A 245 -16.56 -17.81 6.41
CA TRP A 245 -16.09 -17.15 7.63
C TRP A 245 -15.05 -16.05 7.41
N ALA A 246 -14.33 -16.07 6.27
CA ALA A 246 -13.35 -15.06 5.91
C ALA A 246 -13.99 -13.86 5.21
N ARG A 247 -15.20 -14.02 4.63
CA ARG A 247 -15.91 -12.96 3.89
C ARG A 247 -16.30 -11.77 4.76
N VAL A 248 -16.28 -11.93 6.10
CA VAL A 248 -16.53 -10.82 7.04
C VAL A 248 -15.39 -9.79 7.04
N PHE A 249 -14.18 -10.16 6.62
CA PHE A 249 -13.03 -9.26 6.58
C PHE A 249 -12.30 -9.21 5.24
N ALA A 250 -12.49 -10.15 4.33
CA ALA A 250 -11.79 -10.19 3.04
C ALA A 250 -12.75 -10.49 1.88
N ASN A 251 -12.51 -9.85 0.72
CA ASN A 251 -13.29 -10.05 -0.50
C ASN A 251 -12.54 -10.88 -1.55
N SER A 252 -11.24 -11.14 -1.34
CA SER A 252 -10.38 -11.89 -2.24
C SER A 252 -9.30 -12.63 -1.45
N TRP A 253 -8.64 -13.59 -2.10
CA TRP A 253 -7.47 -14.25 -1.53
C TRP A 253 -6.31 -13.28 -1.30
N GLY A 254 -6.12 -12.28 -2.18
CA GLY A 254 -5.13 -11.23 -1.98
C GLY A 254 -5.37 -10.49 -0.67
N GLN A 255 -6.60 -10.02 -0.44
CA GLN A 255 -6.97 -9.35 0.82
C GLN A 255 -6.88 -10.28 2.02
N PHE A 256 -7.26 -11.56 1.89
CA PHE A 256 -7.15 -12.54 2.95
C PHE A 256 -5.70 -12.64 3.44
N PHE A 257 -4.75 -12.85 2.54
CA PHE A 257 -3.34 -12.97 2.91
C PHE A 257 -2.75 -11.67 3.47
N LEU A 258 -3.04 -10.51 2.87
CA LEU A 258 -2.53 -9.23 3.37
C LEU A 258 -3.12 -8.87 4.74
N LYS A 259 -4.40 -9.11 4.96
CA LYS A 259 -5.04 -8.80 6.25
C LYS A 259 -4.54 -9.69 7.39
N TYR A 260 -4.07 -10.91 7.12
CA TYR A 260 -3.36 -11.70 8.12
C TYR A 260 -2.14 -10.94 8.67
N LEU A 261 -1.34 -10.34 7.77
CA LEU A 261 -0.15 -9.58 8.13
C LEU A 261 -0.51 -8.25 8.82
N LEU A 262 -1.48 -7.53 8.25
CA LEU A 262 -1.94 -6.23 8.76
C LEU A 262 -2.66 -6.32 10.11
N ALA A 263 -3.18 -7.49 10.48
CA ALA A 263 -3.75 -7.73 11.79
C ALA A 263 -2.71 -7.78 12.93
N ASP A 264 -1.42 -7.94 12.58
CA ASP A 264 -0.34 -7.75 13.54
C ASP A 264 -0.03 -6.25 13.66
N PRO A 265 -0.25 -5.62 14.83
CA PRO A 265 -0.05 -4.18 14.98
C PRO A 265 1.41 -3.74 14.85
N ARG A 266 2.37 -4.66 14.92
CA ARG A 266 3.80 -4.40 14.72
C ARG A 266 4.16 -4.20 13.25
N VAL A 267 3.32 -4.66 12.31
CA VAL A 267 3.51 -4.44 10.87
C VAL A 267 3.09 -3.02 10.50
N THR A 268 4.01 -2.25 9.93
CA THR A 268 3.75 -0.88 9.47
C THR A 268 3.08 -0.88 8.10
N ALA A 269 3.64 -1.62 7.14
CA ALA A 269 3.03 -1.79 5.82
C ALA A 269 3.43 -3.12 5.15
N VAL A 270 2.56 -3.59 4.27
CA VAL A 270 2.82 -4.72 3.38
C VAL A 270 3.13 -4.20 1.97
N ILE A 271 4.05 -4.84 1.24
CA ILE A 271 4.51 -4.40 -0.09
C ILE A 271 4.34 -5.50 -1.16
N PRO A 272 3.10 -5.87 -1.50
CA PRO A 272 2.86 -6.81 -2.60
C PRO A 272 3.34 -6.25 -3.94
N GLY A 273 3.98 -7.07 -4.76
CA GLY A 273 4.38 -6.73 -6.13
C GLY A 273 3.27 -7.04 -7.13
N THR A 274 2.99 -6.12 -8.05
CA THR A 274 2.08 -6.35 -9.18
C THR A 274 2.33 -5.35 -10.31
N ALA A 275 2.12 -5.79 -11.57
CA ALA A 275 2.07 -4.94 -12.76
C ALA A 275 0.62 -4.74 -13.27
N ASP A 276 -0.39 -5.21 -12.52
CA ASP A 276 -1.81 -5.10 -12.87
C ASP A 276 -2.52 -4.10 -11.94
N PRO A 277 -3.10 -3.00 -12.47
CA PRO A 277 -3.80 -2.00 -11.66
C PRO A 277 -5.06 -2.54 -10.97
N ALA A 278 -5.68 -3.61 -11.49
CA ALA A 278 -6.80 -4.26 -10.82
C ALA A 278 -6.33 -5.03 -9.58
N HIS A 279 -5.20 -5.74 -9.68
CA HIS A 279 -4.57 -6.37 -8.51
C HIS A 279 -4.11 -5.33 -7.48
N MET A 280 -3.59 -4.18 -7.91
CA MET A 280 -3.22 -3.11 -6.97
C MET A 280 -4.44 -2.55 -6.23
N THR A 281 -5.55 -2.37 -6.93
CA THR A 281 -6.81 -1.93 -6.33
C THR A 281 -7.32 -2.96 -5.32
N ASP A 282 -7.28 -4.25 -5.65
CA ASP A 282 -7.65 -5.33 -4.73
C ASP A 282 -6.74 -5.38 -3.49
N ASN A 283 -5.43 -5.32 -3.69
CA ASN A 283 -4.44 -5.26 -2.60
C ASN A 283 -4.71 -4.09 -1.65
N ALA A 284 -4.96 -2.91 -2.21
CA ALA A 284 -5.30 -1.71 -1.43
C ALA A 284 -6.61 -1.85 -0.66
N GLY A 285 -7.55 -2.69 -1.13
CA GLY A 285 -8.76 -3.07 -0.41
C GLY A 285 -8.48 -3.70 0.96
N ALA A 286 -7.29 -4.29 1.16
CA ALA A 286 -6.88 -4.80 2.46
C ALA A 286 -6.73 -3.71 3.55
N MET A 287 -6.59 -2.44 3.17
CA MET A 287 -6.57 -1.31 4.09
C MET A 287 -7.96 -0.87 4.57
N ARG A 288 -9.02 -1.52 4.12
CA ARG A 288 -10.41 -1.12 4.43
C ARG A 288 -11.17 -2.23 5.13
N GLY A 289 -12.13 -1.84 5.96
CA GLY A 289 -12.96 -2.77 6.72
C GLY A 289 -12.22 -3.47 7.87
N PRO A 290 -12.85 -4.45 8.50
CA PRO A 290 -12.29 -5.12 9.68
C PRO A 290 -11.04 -5.92 9.34
N LEU A 291 -10.14 -6.04 10.32
CA LEU A 291 -9.03 -6.97 10.30
C LEU A 291 -9.43 -8.25 11.05
N PRO A 292 -8.84 -9.42 10.71
CA PRO A 292 -9.07 -10.63 11.47
C PRO A 292 -8.57 -10.48 12.91
N ASP A 293 -9.36 -10.95 13.85
CA ASP A 293 -8.97 -11.05 15.26
C ASP A 293 -8.00 -12.24 15.49
N ALA A 294 -7.61 -12.46 16.75
CA ALA A 294 -6.65 -13.50 17.10
C ALA A 294 -7.16 -14.92 16.75
N ASP A 295 -8.46 -15.19 16.95
CA ASP A 295 -9.06 -16.50 16.65
C ASP A 295 -9.16 -16.71 15.15
N GLN A 296 -9.57 -15.69 14.42
CA GLN A 296 -9.61 -15.70 12.96
C GLN A 296 -8.20 -15.89 12.38
N ARG A 297 -7.18 -15.20 12.92
CA ARG A 297 -5.79 -15.41 12.49
C ARG A 297 -5.32 -16.86 12.71
N ARG A 298 -5.64 -17.47 13.86
CA ARG A 298 -5.33 -18.90 14.08
C ARG A 298 -6.03 -19.79 13.04
N ARG A 299 -7.31 -19.55 12.79
CA ARG A 299 -8.08 -20.28 11.78
C ARG A 299 -7.53 -20.10 10.36
N MET A 300 -7.01 -18.92 10.03
CA MET A 300 -6.32 -18.69 8.76
C MET A 300 -5.07 -19.55 8.62
N VAL A 301 -4.28 -19.65 9.68
CA VAL A 301 -3.09 -20.51 9.72
C VAL A 301 -3.47 -21.98 9.53
N GLU A 302 -4.40 -22.49 10.33
CA GLU A 302 -4.90 -23.88 10.26
C GLU A 302 -5.45 -24.21 8.86
N PHE A 303 -6.19 -23.26 8.27
CA PHE A 303 -6.73 -23.42 6.92
C PHE A 303 -5.62 -23.58 5.88
N VAL A 304 -4.60 -22.72 5.91
CA VAL A 304 -3.50 -22.77 4.93
C VAL A 304 -2.56 -23.96 5.15
N GLU A 305 -2.32 -24.37 6.40
CA GLU A 305 -1.53 -25.57 6.72
C GLU A 305 -2.25 -26.88 6.33
N GLY A 306 -3.57 -26.85 6.16
CA GLY A 306 -4.38 -27.97 5.70
C GLY A 306 -4.55 -28.06 4.17
N LEU A 307 -3.96 -27.15 3.39
CA LEU A 307 -4.06 -27.15 1.92
C LEU A 307 -3.06 -28.07 1.26
#